data_2ea2363705c3658426d69a1e8bd57399
#
_entry.id   2ea2363705c3658426d69a1e8bd57399
#
_cell.length_a   1.000
_cell.length_b   1.000
_cell.length_c   1.000
_cell.angle_alpha   90.00
_cell.angle_beta   90.00
_cell.angle_gamma   90.00
#
_symmetry.space_group_name_H-M   'P 1'
#
loop_
_entity.id
_entity.type
_entity.pdbx_description
1 polymer ?
#
loop_
_entity_poly.entity_id
_entity_poly.type
_entity_poly.pdbx_seq_one_letter_code
_entity_poly.pdbx_strand_id
1 'polypeptide(L)'
;MFNRDFIFNLFKVILLILLQVVIFDHIEVMGKAQPFFYVVFVVFYPQLGNKYALLLLSFILGFGIDFVQQTGGIHTFSLLSIAFLRNKILRLITGQDADEYDRYNTYDLSALQWFTLTILLIIIHHIFLFVLENFKFCLLYTSDAADDYLR
;
A
#
# COMPACT_ATOMS: atom_id res chain seq x y z
N MET A 1 -0.71 -7.51 -24.76
CA MET A 1 -0.06 -6.24 -25.16
C MET A 1 0.12 -5.39 -23.91
N PHE A 2 1.32 -5.19 -23.46
CA PHE A 2 1.62 -4.25 -22.36
C PHE A 2 1.37 -2.84 -22.89
N ASN A 3 0.33 -2.21 -22.37
CA ASN A 3 -0.04 -0.85 -22.74
C ASN A 3 1.07 0.10 -22.26
N ARG A 4 1.37 1.17 -23.01
CA ARG A 4 2.36 2.21 -22.65
C ARG A 4 2.17 2.69 -21.20
N ASP A 5 0.92 2.79 -20.77
CA ASP A 5 0.56 3.22 -19.42
C ASP A 5 1.00 2.21 -18.32
N PHE A 6 0.97 0.91 -18.62
CA PHE A 6 1.46 -0.11 -17.69
C PHE A 6 2.97 -0.01 -17.50
N ILE A 7 3.73 0.17 -18.59
CA ILE A 7 5.19 0.33 -18.53
C ILE A 7 5.57 1.59 -17.74
N PHE A 8 4.84 2.68 -17.96
CA PHE A 8 5.07 3.93 -17.24
C PHE A 8 4.76 3.80 -15.73
N ASN A 9 3.69 3.10 -15.37
CA ASN A 9 3.37 2.81 -13.97
C ASN A 9 4.37 1.84 -13.33
N LEU A 10 4.88 0.86 -14.08
CA LEU A 10 5.94 -0.03 -13.61
C LEU A 10 7.22 0.75 -13.30
N PHE A 11 7.58 1.70 -14.15
CA PHE A 11 8.73 2.59 -13.90
C PHE A 11 8.53 3.42 -12.61
N LYS A 12 7.32 3.96 -12.39
CA LYS A 12 6.98 4.65 -11.12
C LYS A 12 7.14 3.74 -9.91
N VAL A 13 6.71 2.49 -10.01
CA VAL A 13 6.84 1.49 -8.95
C VAL A 13 8.31 1.26 -8.59
N ILE A 14 9.17 1.04 -9.59
CA ILE A 14 10.61 0.86 -9.37
C ILE A 14 11.22 2.09 -8.72
N LEU A 15 10.88 3.29 -9.21
CA LEU A 15 11.35 4.55 -8.63
C LEU A 15 10.90 4.70 -7.18
N LEU A 16 9.66 4.35 -6.84
CA LEU A 16 9.14 4.42 -5.47
C LEU A 16 9.81 3.43 -4.54
N ILE A 17 10.13 2.20 -5.00
CA ILE A 17 10.91 1.24 -4.21
C ILE A 17 12.29 1.84 -3.89
N LEU A 18 12.99 2.38 -4.88
CA LEU A 18 14.29 3.00 -4.69
C LEU A 18 14.22 4.20 -3.73
N LEU A 19 13.24 5.08 -3.92
CA LEU A 19 13.01 6.23 -3.04
C LEU A 19 12.75 5.80 -1.60
N GLN A 20 11.86 4.82 -1.39
CA GLN A 20 11.54 4.30 -0.07
C GLN A 20 12.78 3.74 0.61
N VAL A 21 13.49 2.82 -0.05
CA VAL A 21 14.62 2.09 0.52
C VAL A 21 15.84 3.00 0.74
N VAL A 22 16.15 3.88 -0.22
CA VAL A 22 17.39 4.69 -0.16
C VAL A 22 17.23 5.94 0.70
N ILE A 23 16.05 6.54 0.68
CA ILE A 23 15.83 7.84 1.34
C ILE A 23 14.97 7.67 2.59
N PHE A 24 13.76 7.11 2.47
CA PHE A 24 12.78 7.13 3.54
C PHE A 24 13.06 6.15 4.67
N ASP A 25 13.71 5.02 4.40
CA ASP A 25 14.12 4.06 5.43
C ASP A 25 15.23 4.63 6.35
N HIS A 26 15.94 5.65 5.88
CA HIS A 26 17.00 6.32 6.65
C HIS A 26 16.50 7.59 7.38
N ILE A 27 15.25 8.01 7.10
CA ILE A 27 14.64 9.17 7.75
C ILE A 27 13.77 8.70 8.93
N GLU A 28 14.33 8.74 10.13
CA GLU A 28 13.55 8.55 11.34
C GLU A 28 12.96 9.88 11.80
N VAL A 29 11.64 10.03 11.66
CA VAL A 29 10.93 11.18 12.21
C VAL A 29 10.81 11.00 13.73
N MET A 30 11.41 11.88 14.50
CA MET A 30 11.47 11.84 15.98
C MET A 30 12.08 10.53 16.54
N GLY A 31 12.93 9.82 15.76
CA GLY A 31 13.60 8.59 16.19
C GLY A 31 12.67 7.38 16.35
N LYS A 32 11.43 7.42 15.82
CA LYS A 32 10.45 6.33 16.00
C LYS A 32 9.53 6.06 14.82
N ALA A 33 9.36 7.00 13.92
CA ALA A 33 8.40 6.84 12.82
C ALA A 33 9.10 6.93 11.47
N GLN A 34 8.88 5.92 10.63
CA GLN A 34 9.32 5.91 9.23
C GLN A 34 8.17 6.33 8.31
N PRO A 35 8.36 7.27 7.40
CA PRO A 35 7.32 7.67 6.46
C PRO A 35 7.17 6.63 5.35
N PHE A 36 5.98 6.04 5.21
CA PHE A 36 5.65 5.08 4.17
C PHE A 36 5.17 5.80 2.90
N PHE A 37 6.10 6.35 2.15
CA PHE A 37 5.79 7.18 0.98
C PHE A 37 5.20 6.40 -0.20
N TYR A 38 5.46 5.10 -0.28
CA TYR A 38 4.96 4.23 -1.35
C TYR A 38 3.43 4.11 -1.40
N VAL A 39 2.72 4.40 -0.29
CA VAL A 39 1.25 4.44 -0.24
C VAL A 39 0.67 5.45 -1.25
N VAL A 40 1.43 6.51 -1.55
CA VAL A 40 1.09 7.53 -2.55
C VAL A 40 0.77 6.92 -3.92
N PHE A 41 1.42 5.80 -4.28
CA PHE A 41 1.14 5.11 -5.52
C PHE A 41 -0.34 4.68 -5.63
N VAL A 42 -0.87 4.08 -4.58
CA VAL A 42 -2.27 3.62 -4.56
C VAL A 42 -3.23 4.80 -4.56
N VAL A 43 -2.91 5.88 -3.83
CA VAL A 43 -3.75 7.08 -3.77
C VAL A 43 -3.88 7.74 -5.15
N PHE A 44 -2.76 7.94 -5.85
CA PHE A 44 -2.70 8.65 -7.12
C PHE A 44 -2.88 7.77 -8.37
N TYR A 45 -3.17 6.48 -8.19
CA TYR A 45 -3.41 5.62 -9.33
C TYR A 45 -4.65 6.09 -10.12
N PRO A 46 -4.61 6.16 -11.47
CA PRO A 46 -5.74 6.61 -12.27
C PRO A 46 -6.99 5.75 -12.06
N GLN A 47 -8.14 6.40 -11.92
CA GLN A 47 -9.43 5.73 -11.68
C GLN A 47 -9.85 4.85 -12.86
N LEU A 48 -9.69 5.37 -14.08
CA LEU A 48 -9.94 4.64 -15.34
C LEU A 48 -8.89 3.56 -15.62
N GLY A 49 -7.90 3.43 -14.73
CA GLY A 49 -6.90 2.39 -14.82
C GLY A 49 -7.46 0.99 -14.53
N ASN A 50 -6.86 -0.02 -15.15
CA ASN A 50 -7.23 -1.39 -14.90
C ASN A 50 -6.99 -1.76 -13.43
N LYS A 51 -8.05 -2.14 -12.71
CA LYS A 51 -7.98 -2.57 -11.29
C LYS A 51 -7.03 -3.75 -11.06
N TYR A 52 -6.92 -4.65 -12.02
CA TYR A 52 -6.00 -5.79 -11.93
C TYR A 52 -4.54 -5.34 -12.07
N ALA A 53 -4.29 -4.31 -12.90
CA ALA A 53 -2.96 -3.70 -13.00
C ALA A 53 -2.59 -2.97 -11.70
N LEU A 54 -3.51 -2.27 -11.06
CA LEU A 54 -3.29 -1.67 -9.75
C LEU A 54 -2.90 -2.71 -8.71
N LEU A 55 -3.64 -3.82 -8.62
CA LEU A 55 -3.35 -4.90 -7.67
C LEU A 55 -1.98 -5.53 -7.94
N LEU A 56 -1.67 -5.84 -9.20
CA LEU A 56 -0.38 -6.41 -9.60
C LEU A 56 0.80 -5.46 -9.28
N LEU A 57 0.66 -4.19 -9.63
CA LEU A 57 1.69 -3.19 -9.37
C LEU A 57 1.87 -2.91 -7.87
N SER A 58 0.79 -2.90 -7.10
CA SER A 58 0.83 -2.80 -5.63
C SER A 58 1.51 -4.01 -5.00
N PHE A 59 1.26 -5.21 -5.54
CA PHE A 59 1.96 -6.42 -5.11
C PHE A 59 3.47 -6.31 -5.38
N ILE A 60 3.87 -5.93 -6.61
CA ILE A 60 5.29 -5.76 -6.98
C ILE A 60 5.97 -4.71 -6.09
N LEU A 61 5.29 -3.58 -5.84
CA LEU A 61 5.79 -2.50 -5.00
C LEU A 61 6.01 -2.96 -3.55
N GLY A 62 5.00 -3.57 -2.93
CA GLY A 62 5.09 -4.08 -1.57
C GLY A 62 6.14 -5.19 -1.44
N PHE A 63 6.14 -6.15 -2.38
CA PHE A 63 7.10 -7.25 -2.39
C PHE A 63 8.55 -6.76 -2.53
N GLY A 64 8.78 -5.76 -3.38
CA GLY A 64 10.10 -5.15 -3.51
C GLY A 64 10.60 -4.52 -2.21
N ILE A 65 9.73 -3.86 -1.46
CA ILE A 65 10.05 -3.29 -0.14
C ILE A 65 10.31 -4.40 0.88
N ASP A 66 9.41 -5.38 0.97
CA ASP A 66 9.54 -6.53 1.88
C ASP A 66 10.82 -7.33 1.63
N PHE A 67 11.22 -7.46 0.36
CA PHE A 67 12.45 -8.17 -0.01
C PHE A 67 13.70 -7.45 0.50
N VAL A 68 13.74 -6.12 0.43
CA VAL A 68 14.89 -5.35 0.90
C VAL A 68 14.90 -5.23 2.42
N GLN A 69 13.75 -4.97 3.04
CA GLN A 69 13.61 -4.79 4.49
C GLN A 69 13.50 -6.11 5.25
N GLN A 70 13.38 -7.26 4.54
CA GLN A 70 13.22 -8.59 5.13
C GLN A 70 12.02 -8.69 6.10
N THR A 71 10.94 -8.00 5.78
CA THR A 71 9.76 -7.88 6.65
C THR A 71 8.77 -9.05 6.51
N GLY A 72 8.99 -9.93 5.52
CA GLY A 72 8.21 -11.17 5.39
C GLY A 72 6.77 -10.99 4.87
N GLY A 73 6.53 -9.96 4.04
CA GLY A 73 5.25 -9.76 3.37
C GLY A 73 4.31 -8.76 4.04
N ILE A 74 4.72 -8.10 5.12
CA ILE A 74 3.90 -7.15 5.87
C ILE A 74 3.50 -5.95 5.00
N HIS A 75 4.46 -5.36 4.28
CA HIS A 75 4.21 -4.22 3.39
C HIS A 75 3.41 -4.64 2.15
N THR A 76 3.70 -5.83 1.61
CA THR A 76 2.93 -6.40 0.48
C THR A 76 1.47 -6.55 0.83
N PHE A 77 1.16 -7.18 1.96
CA PHE A 77 -0.22 -7.41 2.37
C PHE A 77 -0.95 -6.11 2.67
N SER A 78 -0.32 -5.20 3.40
CA SER A 78 -0.91 -3.91 3.76
C SER A 78 -1.22 -3.07 2.53
N LEU A 79 -0.28 -3.00 1.56
CA LEU A 79 -0.47 -2.25 0.33
C LEU A 79 -1.52 -2.87 -0.59
N LEU A 80 -1.52 -4.20 -0.71
CA LEU A 80 -2.51 -4.93 -1.50
C LEU A 80 -3.93 -4.76 -0.94
N SER A 81 -4.06 -4.75 0.40
CA SER A 81 -5.34 -4.54 1.07
C SER A 81 -5.93 -3.17 0.76
N ILE A 82 -5.13 -2.09 0.82
CA ILE A 82 -5.63 -0.76 0.48
C ILE A 82 -5.90 -0.60 -1.02
N ALA A 83 -5.11 -1.23 -1.88
CA ALA A 83 -5.37 -1.24 -3.33
C ALA A 83 -6.72 -1.92 -3.66
N PHE A 84 -7.04 -3.01 -2.96
CA PHE A 84 -8.32 -3.71 -3.11
C PHE A 84 -9.49 -2.89 -2.57
N LEU A 85 -9.33 -2.25 -1.41
CA LEU A 85 -10.39 -1.47 -0.76
C LEU A 85 -10.60 -0.10 -1.41
N ARG A 86 -9.60 0.45 -2.10
CA ARG A 86 -9.62 1.79 -2.66
C ARG A 86 -10.90 2.10 -3.46
N ASN A 87 -11.29 1.23 -4.36
CA ASN A 87 -12.46 1.44 -5.20
C ASN A 87 -13.76 1.44 -4.38
N LYS A 88 -13.86 0.62 -3.34
CA LYS A 88 -15.02 0.60 -2.43
C LYS A 88 -15.10 1.88 -1.62
N ILE A 89 -13.97 2.35 -1.10
CA ILE A 89 -13.89 3.59 -0.33
C ILE A 89 -14.25 4.78 -1.20
N LEU A 90 -13.77 4.80 -2.44
CA LEU A 90 -14.07 5.86 -3.40
C LEU A 90 -15.56 5.96 -3.69
N ARG A 91 -16.24 4.84 -3.92
CA ARG A 91 -17.71 4.79 -4.08
C ARG A 91 -18.45 5.34 -2.87
N LEU A 92 -18.00 4.99 -1.66
CA LEU A 92 -18.60 5.51 -0.42
C LEU A 92 -18.43 7.03 -0.29
N ILE A 93 -17.29 7.58 -0.69
CA ILE A 93 -17.00 9.01 -0.60
C ILE A 93 -17.76 9.82 -1.67
N THR A 94 -17.89 9.26 -2.88
CA THR A 94 -18.56 9.95 -4.00
C THR A 94 -20.08 9.76 -3.98
N GLY A 95 -20.57 8.75 -3.27
CA GLY A 95 -22.01 8.42 -3.24
C GLY A 95 -22.55 7.89 -4.56
N GLN A 96 -21.68 7.38 -5.45
CA GLN A 96 -22.05 6.99 -6.81
C GLN A 96 -22.33 5.49 -6.93
N ASP A 97 -23.30 5.15 -7.77
CA ASP A 97 -23.62 3.78 -8.12
C ASP A 97 -22.54 3.15 -9.02
N ALA A 98 -22.48 1.80 -9.03
CA ALA A 98 -21.44 1.04 -9.68
C ALA A 98 -21.30 1.33 -11.19
N ASP A 99 -22.41 1.64 -11.86
CA ASP A 99 -22.47 1.87 -13.32
C ASP A 99 -21.97 3.29 -13.71
N GLU A 100 -22.10 4.25 -12.82
CA GLU A 100 -21.65 5.62 -13.03
C GLU A 100 -20.18 5.79 -12.70
N TYR A 101 -19.69 4.97 -11.76
CA TYR A 101 -18.33 4.98 -11.25
C TYR A 101 -17.25 4.69 -12.31
N ASP A 102 -17.53 3.82 -13.27
CA ASP A 102 -16.58 3.48 -14.35
C ASP A 102 -16.31 4.63 -15.33
N ARG A 103 -17.10 5.71 -15.27
CA ARG A 103 -16.94 6.91 -16.09
C ARG A 103 -16.21 8.05 -15.37
N TYR A 104 -16.02 7.94 -14.07
CA TYR A 104 -15.42 9.04 -13.29
C TYR A 104 -13.90 9.01 -13.36
N ASN A 105 -13.33 10.16 -13.61
CA ASN A 105 -11.89 10.35 -13.54
C ASN A 105 -11.50 10.77 -12.11
N THR A 106 -10.44 10.20 -11.57
CA THR A 106 -9.94 10.56 -10.23
C THR A 106 -9.64 12.05 -10.08
N TYR A 107 -9.40 12.74 -11.19
CA TYR A 107 -9.15 14.20 -11.22
C TYR A 107 -10.40 15.06 -10.98
N ASP A 108 -11.61 14.48 -11.03
CA ASP A 108 -12.87 15.19 -10.83
C ASP A 108 -13.31 15.22 -9.36
N LEU A 109 -12.52 14.62 -8.46
CA LEU A 109 -12.78 14.64 -7.03
C LEU A 109 -12.54 16.04 -6.44
N SER A 110 -13.44 16.47 -5.56
CA SER A 110 -13.22 17.69 -4.77
C SER A 110 -12.02 17.52 -3.83
N ALA A 111 -11.42 18.63 -3.41
CA ALA A 111 -10.29 18.62 -2.50
C ALA A 111 -10.60 17.86 -1.18
N LEU A 112 -11.84 17.99 -0.69
CA LEU A 112 -12.29 17.28 0.52
C LEU A 112 -12.37 15.77 0.29
N GLN A 113 -12.89 15.32 -0.85
CA GLN A 113 -12.96 13.91 -1.21
C GLN A 113 -11.56 13.29 -1.36
N TRP A 114 -10.63 14.02 -2.00
CA TRP A 114 -9.23 13.63 -2.08
C TRP A 114 -8.58 13.47 -0.70
N PHE A 115 -8.78 14.44 0.15
CA PHE A 115 -8.25 14.43 1.51
C PHE A 115 -8.82 13.24 2.32
N THR A 116 -10.12 13.04 2.25
CA THR A 116 -10.81 11.93 2.93
C THR A 116 -10.31 10.58 2.44
N LEU A 117 -10.19 10.38 1.11
CA LEU A 117 -9.65 9.16 0.52
C LEU A 117 -8.23 8.88 1.02
N THR A 118 -7.37 9.88 0.95
CA THR A 118 -5.97 9.75 1.37
C THR A 118 -5.84 9.36 2.83
N ILE A 119 -6.54 10.05 3.73
CA ILE A 119 -6.52 9.74 5.17
C ILE A 119 -7.05 8.33 5.45
N LEU A 120 -8.18 7.94 4.86
CA LEU A 120 -8.74 6.60 5.07
C LEU A 120 -7.78 5.50 4.58
N LEU A 121 -7.18 5.66 3.41
CA LEU A 121 -6.21 4.69 2.89
C LEU A 121 -4.97 4.59 3.78
N ILE A 122 -4.44 5.72 4.27
CA ILE A 122 -3.30 5.75 5.18
C ILE A 122 -3.65 5.05 6.51
N ILE A 123 -4.80 5.35 7.10
CA ILE A 123 -5.22 4.73 8.36
C ILE A 123 -5.37 3.21 8.18
N ILE A 124 -6.06 2.76 7.14
CA ILE A 124 -6.27 1.34 6.87
C ILE A 124 -4.92 0.63 6.63
N HIS A 125 -4.02 1.25 5.86
CA HIS A 125 -2.67 0.73 5.63
C HIS A 125 -1.92 0.51 6.96
N HIS A 126 -1.90 1.51 7.83
CA HIS A 126 -1.21 1.42 9.12
C HIS A 126 -1.84 0.39 10.05
N ILE A 127 -3.18 0.26 10.05
CA ILE A 127 -3.86 -0.78 10.85
C ILE A 127 -3.38 -2.17 10.42
N PHE A 128 -3.38 -2.47 9.11
CA PHE A 128 -2.89 -3.77 8.62
C PHE A 128 -1.41 -3.98 8.94
N LEU A 129 -0.60 -2.95 8.74
CA LEU A 129 0.83 -3.00 9.01
C LEU A 129 1.11 -3.33 10.48
N PHE A 130 0.54 -2.57 11.42
CA PHE A 130 0.75 -2.80 12.85
C PHE A 130 0.17 -4.13 13.34
N VAL A 131 -0.97 -4.55 12.82
CA VAL A 131 -1.55 -5.86 13.17
C VAL A 131 -0.59 -6.98 12.75
N LEU A 132 -0.05 -6.93 11.52
CA LEU A 132 0.87 -7.95 11.02
C LEU A 132 2.23 -7.93 11.73
N GLU A 133 2.76 -6.77 12.07
CA GLU A 133 3.98 -6.66 12.88
C GLU A 133 3.80 -7.32 14.25
N ASN A 134 2.68 -7.05 14.93
CA ASN A 134 2.40 -7.67 16.23
C ASN A 134 2.26 -9.18 16.12
N PHE A 135 1.63 -9.71 15.06
CA PHE A 135 1.57 -11.15 14.80
C PHE A 135 2.95 -11.76 14.59
N LYS A 136 3.85 -11.09 13.86
CA LYS A 136 5.23 -11.54 13.66
C LYS A 136 5.98 -11.65 14.98
N PHE A 137 5.89 -10.65 15.84
CA PHE A 137 6.51 -10.68 17.17
C PHE A 137 5.94 -11.80 18.06
N CYS A 138 4.63 -12.02 18.02
CA CYS A 138 3.99 -13.09 18.77
C CYS A 138 4.48 -14.48 18.32
N LEU A 139 4.62 -14.70 17.01
CA LEU A 139 5.13 -15.97 16.47
C LEU A 139 6.59 -16.21 16.82
N LEU A 140 7.44 -15.18 16.77
CA LEU A 140 8.84 -15.29 17.17
C LEU A 140 8.97 -15.64 18.64
N TYR A 141 8.20 -14.99 19.52
CA TYR A 141 8.21 -15.26 20.94
C TYR A 141 7.78 -16.70 21.27
N THR A 142 6.77 -17.21 20.57
CA THR A 142 6.31 -18.61 20.76
C THR A 142 7.33 -19.63 20.24
N SER A 143 8.04 -19.31 19.14
CA SER A 143 9.11 -20.17 18.61
C SER A 143 10.29 -20.26 19.56
N ASP A 144 10.76 -19.12 20.07
CA ASP A 144 11.88 -19.09 21.03
C ASP A 144 11.54 -19.83 22.33
N ALA A 145 10.30 -19.67 22.82
CA ALA A 145 9.83 -20.42 24.00
C ALA A 145 9.74 -21.93 23.75
N ALA A 146 9.40 -22.35 22.54
CA ALA A 146 9.36 -23.80 22.20
C ALA A 146 10.76 -24.39 22.09
N ASP A 147 11.75 -23.66 21.58
CA ASP A 147 13.15 -24.12 21.51
C ASP A 147 13.80 -24.22 22.89
N ASP A 148 13.44 -23.37 23.85
CA ASP A 148 13.89 -23.46 25.23
C ASP A 148 13.32 -24.68 25.96
N TYR A 149 12.12 -25.14 25.60
CA TYR A 149 11.51 -26.35 26.17
C TYR A 149 12.12 -27.64 25.64
N LEU A 150 12.80 -27.61 24.50
CA LEU A 150 13.41 -28.76 23.84
C LEU A 150 14.91 -28.93 24.19
N ARG A 151 15.50 -28.05 24.97
CA ARG A 151 16.85 -28.09 25.50
C ARG A 151 16.87 -28.57 26.95
#